data_f61c1adb9945743f94abef29dcba42e8
#
_entry.id   f61c1adb9945743f94abef29dcba42e8
#
_cell.length_a   1.000
_cell.length_b   1.000
_cell.length_c   1.000
_cell.angle_alpha   90.00
_cell.angle_beta   90.00
_cell.angle_gamma   90.00
#
_symmetry.space_group_name_H-M   'P 1'
#
loop_
_entity.id
_entity.type
_entity.pdbx_description
1 polymer ?
#
loop_
_entity_poly.entity_id
_entity_poly.type
_entity_poly.pdbx_seq_one_letter_code
_entity_poly.pdbx_strand_id
1 'polypeptide(L)'
;MRPWEEVLMVVKRHWIVYVMLFIYFFSGVIVTFMIFFFFWLNTWWYMLNIILWLILSIILYIEWLNHELDMYVVTNNRVIGLEQIAFLNRAVTECNLWQIQEVNSKAKWLFANIFNYWTLSIQTAWSKTTLRMDFCPDVMQTSRKILNVVDNYRDEKNLKENPEY
;
A
#
# COMPACT_ATOMS: atom_id res chain seq x y z
N MET A 1 -7.79 5.41 -17.95
CA MET A 1 -9.17 5.62 -17.50
C MET A 1 -10.06 5.77 -18.73
N ARG A 2 -11.24 5.19 -18.70
CA ARG A 2 -12.22 5.33 -19.80
C ARG A 2 -12.92 6.70 -19.66
N PRO A 3 -13.35 7.35 -20.74
CA PRO A 3 -13.88 8.73 -20.70
C PRO A 3 -15.18 8.91 -19.87
N TRP A 4 -15.85 7.81 -19.53
CA TRP A 4 -17.08 7.79 -18.68
C TRP A 4 -16.84 7.26 -17.27
N GLU A 5 -15.57 7.10 -16.86
CA GLU A 5 -15.19 6.52 -15.59
C GLU A 5 -14.91 7.62 -14.59
N GLU A 6 -15.72 7.69 -13.53
CA GLU A 6 -15.56 8.66 -12.45
C GLU A 6 -14.79 8.03 -11.29
N VAL A 7 -13.80 8.75 -10.77
CA VAL A 7 -13.04 8.35 -9.58
C VAL A 7 -13.86 8.71 -8.34
N LEU A 8 -14.29 7.70 -7.60
CA LEU A 8 -15.07 7.89 -6.38
C LEU A 8 -14.16 8.03 -5.15
N MET A 9 -13.05 7.28 -5.12
CA MET A 9 -12.15 7.28 -3.98
C MET A 9 -10.73 6.90 -4.41
N VAL A 10 -9.73 7.54 -3.79
CA VAL A 10 -8.32 7.17 -3.89
C VAL A 10 -7.82 6.82 -2.50
N VAL A 11 -7.29 5.61 -2.35
CA VAL A 11 -6.72 5.12 -1.09
C VAL A 11 -5.21 5.04 -1.26
N LYS A 12 -4.48 5.80 -0.44
CA LYS A 12 -3.01 5.78 -0.36
C LYS A 12 -2.56 5.03 0.88
N ARG A 13 -1.30 4.61 0.92
CA ARG A 13 -0.69 3.97 2.09
C ARG A 13 -0.64 4.92 3.30
N HIS A 14 -0.70 4.34 4.49
CA HIS A 14 -0.67 5.06 5.75
C HIS A 14 0.72 5.69 6.01
N TRP A 15 0.74 6.88 6.60
CA TRP A 15 1.97 7.64 6.94
C TRP A 15 2.95 6.91 7.87
N ILE A 16 2.52 5.83 8.54
CA ILE A 16 3.35 5.00 9.42
C ILE A 16 4.62 4.48 8.73
N VAL A 17 4.58 4.33 7.40
CA VAL A 17 5.74 3.89 6.61
C VAL A 17 6.89 4.91 6.74
N TYR A 18 6.60 6.21 6.81
CA TYR A 18 7.63 7.23 7.05
C TYR A 18 8.30 7.08 8.43
N VAL A 19 7.53 6.68 9.45
CA VAL A 19 8.10 6.39 10.78
C VAL A 19 9.05 5.20 10.70
N MET A 20 8.71 4.17 9.95
CA MET A 20 9.60 3.03 9.74
C MET A 20 10.89 3.44 9.03
N LEU A 21 10.79 4.28 7.97
CA LEU A 21 11.96 4.83 7.27
C LEU A 21 12.85 5.63 8.21
N PHE A 22 12.24 6.44 9.09
CA PHE A 22 12.94 7.22 10.09
C PHE A 22 13.70 6.33 11.10
N ILE A 23 13.08 5.24 11.57
CA ILE A 23 13.72 4.26 12.45
C ILE A 23 14.92 3.61 11.75
N TYR A 24 14.81 3.22 10.48
CA TYR A 24 15.93 2.66 9.72
C TYR A 24 17.07 3.67 9.55
N PHE A 25 16.76 4.92 9.25
CA PHE A 25 17.76 5.99 9.16
C PHE A 25 18.50 6.17 10.49
N PHE A 26 17.78 6.28 11.62
CA PHE A 26 18.38 6.43 12.93
C PHE A 26 19.22 5.21 13.35
N SER A 27 18.78 4.01 13.00
CA SER A 27 19.61 2.82 13.27
C SER A 27 20.95 2.87 12.53
N GLY A 28 20.97 3.36 11.30
CA GLY A 28 22.20 3.62 10.53
C GLY A 28 23.10 4.64 11.21
N VAL A 29 22.54 5.74 11.74
CA VAL A 29 23.30 6.73 12.50
C VAL A 29 23.94 6.12 13.75
N ILE A 30 23.19 5.31 14.52
CA ILE A 30 23.71 4.64 15.72
C ILE A 30 24.87 3.70 15.34
N VAL A 31 24.73 2.90 14.30
CA VAL A 31 25.79 2.01 13.82
C VAL A 31 27.03 2.79 13.42
N THR A 32 26.86 3.93 12.73
CA THR A 32 27.96 4.83 12.36
C THR A 32 28.70 5.34 13.61
N PHE A 33 27.98 5.81 14.62
CA PHE A 33 28.58 6.25 15.88
C PHE A 33 29.34 5.11 16.60
N MET A 34 28.79 3.89 16.60
CA MET A 34 29.49 2.72 17.17
C MET A 34 30.78 2.42 16.40
N ILE A 35 30.74 2.41 15.08
CA ILE A 35 31.95 2.19 14.25
C ILE A 35 32.98 3.26 14.54
N PHE A 36 32.60 4.51 14.60
CA PHE A 36 33.49 5.62 14.90
C PHE A 36 34.11 5.51 16.28
N PHE A 37 33.34 5.15 17.31
CA PHE A 37 33.83 5.03 18.68
C PHE A 37 34.86 3.90 18.86
N PHE A 38 34.65 2.74 18.23
CA PHE A 38 35.53 1.59 18.37
C PHE A 38 36.75 1.59 17.44
N PHE A 39 36.66 2.25 16.28
CA PHE A 39 37.64 2.14 15.20
C PHE A 39 38.20 3.49 14.71
N TRP A 40 38.25 4.47 15.58
CA TRP A 40 38.65 5.86 15.32
C TRP A 40 39.90 6.04 14.44
N LEU A 41 40.90 5.16 14.52
CA LEU A 41 42.21 5.34 13.89
C LEU A 41 42.42 4.57 12.58
N ASN A 42 41.43 3.88 12.05
CA ASN A 42 41.62 3.01 10.90
C ASN A 42 40.83 3.49 9.67
N THR A 43 41.53 3.91 8.62
CA THR A 43 40.97 4.44 7.37
C THR A 43 40.02 3.47 6.67
N TRP A 44 40.22 2.15 6.77
CA TRP A 44 39.37 1.14 6.16
C TRP A 44 37.93 1.17 6.69
N TRP A 45 37.73 1.52 7.96
CA TRP A 45 36.40 1.62 8.55
C TRP A 45 35.59 2.81 8.01
N TYR A 46 36.25 3.88 7.60
CA TYR A 46 35.56 5.01 6.94
C TYR A 46 35.04 4.61 5.56
N MET A 47 35.83 3.84 4.78
CA MET A 47 35.36 3.33 3.49
C MET A 47 34.19 2.39 3.66
N LEU A 48 34.24 1.50 4.65
CA LEU A 48 33.15 0.58 4.98
C LEU A 48 31.88 1.32 5.38
N ASN A 49 32.01 2.40 6.14
CA ASN A 49 30.89 3.26 6.53
C ASN A 49 30.26 3.99 5.33
N ILE A 50 31.03 4.46 4.38
CA ILE A 50 30.53 5.08 3.15
C ILE A 50 29.71 4.06 2.35
N ILE A 51 30.19 2.83 2.21
CA ILE A 51 29.47 1.76 1.51
C ILE A 51 28.16 1.45 2.23
N LEU A 52 28.16 1.37 3.56
CA LEU A 52 26.97 1.14 4.37
C LEU A 52 25.92 2.22 4.14
N TRP A 53 26.32 3.50 4.13
CA TRP A 53 25.41 4.62 3.88
C TRP A 53 24.87 4.63 2.44
N LEU A 54 25.67 4.24 1.46
CA LEU A 54 25.23 4.06 0.07
C LEU A 54 24.13 3.00 -0.02
N ILE A 55 24.37 1.83 0.56
CA ILE A 55 23.39 0.73 0.56
C ILE A 55 22.12 1.15 1.31
N LEU A 56 22.26 1.74 2.49
CA LEU A 56 21.12 2.22 3.29
C LEU A 56 20.29 3.27 2.52
N SER A 57 20.94 4.22 1.86
CA SER A 57 20.27 5.23 1.05
C SER A 57 19.47 4.63 -0.11
N ILE A 58 20.01 3.61 -0.77
CA ILE A 58 19.30 2.91 -1.84
C ILE A 58 18.07 2.20 -1.30
N ILE A 59 18.19 1.50 -0.16
CA ILE A 59 17.07 0.80 0.48
C ILE A 59 15.98 1.80 0.89
N LEU A 60 16.35 2.88 1.57
CA LEU A 60 15.40 3.92 2.01
C LEU A 60 14.70 4.57 0.81
N TYR A 61 15.43 4.82 -0.27
CA TYR A 61 14.87 5.40 -1.48
C TYR A 61 13.86 4.47 -2.16
N ILE A 62 14.16 3.17 -2.25
CA ILE A 62 13.23 2.18 -2.82
C ILE A 62 11.96 2.07 -1.98
N GLU A 63 12.08 1.99 -0.66
CA GLU A 63 10.92 1.93 0.23
C GLU A 63 10.06 3.21 0.17
N TRP A 64 10.71 4.36 0.07
CA TRP A 64 10.00 5.62 -0.12
C TRP A 64 9.24 5.67 -1.46
N LEU A 65 9.88 5.23 -2.55
CA LEU A 65 9.22 5.14 -3.86
C LEU A 65 8.03 4.19 -3.84
N ASN A 66 8.18 3.01 -3.24
CA ASN A 66 7.10 2.04 -3.11
C ASN A 66 5.91 2.65 -2.35
N HIS A 67 6.19 3.42 -1.30
CA HIS A 67 5.14 4.07 -0.53
C HIS A 67 4.39 5.14 -1.33
N GLU A 68 5.08 5.99 -2.08
CA GLU A 68 4.46 7.08 -2.84
C GLU A 68 3.69 6.59 -4.07
N LEU A 69 4.15 5.51 -4.70
CA LEU A 69 3.60 5.01 -5.94
C LEU A 69 2.47 4.00 -5.76
N ASP A 70 2.35 3.39 -4.58
CA ASP A 70 1.27 2.46 -4.30
C ASP A 70 -0.02 3.18 -3.96
N MET A 71 -1.03 2.98 -4.77
CA MET A 71 -2.36 3.53 -4.55
C MET A 71 -3.45 2.61 -5.10
N TYR A 72 -4.63 2.71 -4.50
CA TYR A 72 -5.84 2.06 -4.99
C TYR A 72 -6.85 3.12 -5.41
N VAL A 73 -7.34 3.01 -6.63
CA VAL A 73 -8.33 3.91 -7.21
C VAL A 73 -9.63 3.13 -7.35
N VAL A 74 -10.66 3.57 -6.67
CA VAL A 74 -12.02 3.02 -6.77
C VAL A 74 -12.81 3.92 -7.69
N THR A 75 -13.32 3.35 -8.78
CA THR A 75 -14.17 4.03 -9.76
C THR A 75 -15.60 3.51 -9.67
N ASN A 76 -16.50 4.08 -10.44
CA ASN A 76 -17.88 3.63 -10.55
C ASN A 76 -18.05 2.23 -11.19
N ASN A 77 -16.99 1.67 -11.83
CA ASN A 77 -17.08 0.38 -12.53
C ASN A 77 -16.08 -0.68 -12.03
N ARG A 78 -14.91 -0.26 -11.53
CA ARG A 78 -13.82 -1.16 -11.14
C ARG A 78 -12.94 -0.57 -10.04
N VAL A 79 -12.18 -1.45 -9.39
CA VAL A 79 -11.08 -1.10 -8.49
C VAL A 79 -9.77 -1.32 -9.23
N ILE A 80 -8.91 -0.32 -9.25
CA ILE A 80 -7.59 -0.35 -9.89
C ILE A 80 -6.55 -0.26 -8.80
N GLY A 81 -5.74 -1.32 -8.64
CA GLY A 81 -4.59 -1.34 -7.76
C GLY A 81 -3.33 -1.01 -8.56
N LEU A 82 -2.61 -0.01 -8.11
CA LEU A 82 -1.30 0.36 -8.63
C LEU A 82 -0.27 -0.02 -7.57
N GLU A 83 0.48 -1.10 -7.82
CA GLU A 83 1.47 -1.63 -6.89
C GLU A 83 2.86 -1.57 -7.52
N GLN A 84 3.82 -1.01 -6.78
CA GLN A 84 5.22 -1.04 -7.15
C GLN A 84 5.85 -2.32 -6.60
N ILE A 85 6.19 -3.28 -7.48
CA ILE A 85 6.77 -4.57 -7.06
C ILE A 85 8.28 -4.44 -6.82
N ALA A 86 8.96 -3.60 -7.61
CA ALA A 86 10.40 -3.36 -7.52
C ALA A 86 10.72 -2.01 -8.16
N PHE A 87 11.96 -1.56 -8.03
CA PHE A 87 12.43 -0.25 -8.51
C PHE A 87 11.93 0.16 -9.91
N LEU A 88 11.76 -0.82 -10.83
CA LEU A 88 11.32 -0.59 -12.21
C LEU A 88 10.06 -1.39 -12.60
N ASN A 89 9.55 -2.26 -11.75
CA ASN A 89 8.40 -3.11 -12.06
C ASN A 89 7.14 -2.58 -11.37
N ARG A 90 6.18 -2.18 -12.18
CA ARG A 90 4.86 -1.73 -11.74
C ARG A 90 3.81 -2.76 -12.13
N ALA A 91 3.05 -3.24 -11.18
CA ALA A 91 1.85 -4.04 -11.43
C ALA A 91 0.61 -3.15 -11.39
N VAL A 92 -0.23 -3.32 -12.39
CA VAL A 92 -1.56 -2.72 -12.42
C VAL A 92 -2.54 -3.88 -12.35
N THR A 93 -3.29 -3.96 -11.27
CA THR A 93 -4.31 -5.00 -11.09
C THR A 93 -5.67 -4.33 -11.14
N GLU A 94 -6.54 -4.83 -12.01
CA GLU A 94 -7.91 -4.32 -12.17
C GLU A 94 -8.91 -5.38 -11.74
N CYS A 95 -9.93 -4.96 -11.01
CA CYS A 95 -11.04 -5.80 -10.59
C CYS A 95 -12.36 -5.07 -10.81
N ASN A 96 -13.27 -5.65 -11.59
CA ASN A 96 -14.60 -5.08 -11.78
C ASN A 96 -15.43 -5.18 -10.49
N LEU A 97 -16.27 -4.18 -10.18
CA LEU A 97 -17.09 -4.15 -8.97
C LEU A 97 -18.02 -5.36 -8.85
N TRP A 98 -18.55 -5.86 -9.94
CA TRP A 98 -19.44 -7.04 -9.93
C TRP A 98 -18.74 -8.35 -9.57
N GLN A 99 -17.39 -8.40 -9.68
CA GLN A 99 -16.58 -9.58 -9.33
C GLN A 99 -16.19 -9.62 -7.85
N ILE A 100 -16.37 -8.53 -7.12
CA ILE A 100 -15.99 -8.43 -5.71
C ILE A 100 -16.96 -9.26 -4.89
N GLN A 101 -16.45 -10.27 -4.18
CA GLN A 101 -17.22 -11.11 -3.27
C GLN A 101 -17.08 -10.67 -1.84
N GLU A 102 -15.85 -10.43 -1.40
CA GLU A 102 -15.54 -10.07 -0.02
C GLU A 102 -14.46 -9.01 0.05
N VAL A 103 -14.62 -8.12 1.01
CA VAL A 103 -13.62 -7.14 1.41
C VAL A 103 -13.19 -7.47 2.83
N ASN A 104 -12.02 -8.07 2.97
CA ASN A 104 -11.49 -8.52 4.25
C ASN A 104 -10.44 -7.56 4.78
N SER A 105 -10.51 -7.27 6.07
CA SER A 105 -9.53 -6.47 6.80
C SER A 105 -8.81 -7.33 7.83
N LYS A 106 -7.46 -7.29 7.84
CA LYS A 106 -6.65 -8.06 8.80
C LYS A 106 -5.60 -7.17 9.45
N ALA A 107 -5.64 -7.07 10.78
CA ALA A 107 -4.55 -6.52 11.57
C ALA A 107 -3.48 -7.58 11.76
N LYS A 108 -2.23 -7.31 11.38
CA LYS A 108 -1.14 -8.29 11.47
C LYS A 108 -0.31 -8.16 12.74
N TRP A 109 -0.29 -6.99 13.39
CA TRP A 109 0.62 -6.69 14.50
C TRP A 109 -0.08 -5.87 15.58
N LEU A 110 0.43 -5.93 16.82
CA LEU A 110 -0.04 -5.08 17.93
C LEU A 110 0.00 -3.58 17.59
N PHE A 111 1.05 -3.15 16.89
CA PHE A 111 1.19 -1.76 16.42
C PHE A 111 0.13 -1.36 15.40
N ALA A 112 -0.39 -2.30 14.62
CA ALA A 112 -1.46 -2.04 13.67
C ALA A 112 -2.74 -1.53 14.36
N ASN A 113 -3.03 -2.03 15.55
CA ASN A 113 -4.17 -1.60 16.34
C ASN A 113 -3.94 -0.22 16.98
N ILE A 114 -2.71 0.10 17.41
CA ILE A 114 -2.38 1.37 18.04
C ILE A 114 -2.40 2.51 17.03
N PHE A 115 -1.84 2.28 15.83
CA PHE A 115 -1.72 3.28 14.78
C PHE A 115 -2.82 3.21 13.73
N ASN A 116 -3.80 2.31 13.90
CA ASN A 116 -4.97 2.13 13.03
C ASN A 116 -4.63 1.94 11.53
N TYR A 117 -3.60 1.13 11.25
CA TYR A 117 -3.27 0.70 9.90
C TYR A 117 -3.40 -0.81 9.76
N TRP A 118 -4.08 -1.28 8.73
CA TRP A 118 -4.35 -2.70 8.55
C TRP A 118 -4.10 -3.09 7.09
N THR A 119 -4.16 -4.40 6.82
CA THR A 119 -4.16 -4.91 5.45
C THR A 119 -5.59 -5.06 4.97
N LEU A 120 -5.92 -4.39 3.89
CA LEU A 120 -7.18 -4.57 3.15
C LEU A 120 -6.96 -5.60 2.06
N SER A 121 -7.83 -6.61 1.96
CA SER A 121 -7.80 -7.60 0.88
C SER A 121 -9.18 -7.73 0.24
N ILE A 122 -9.24 -7.57 -1.07
CA ILE A 122 -10.45 -7.71 -1.88
C ILE A 122 -10.36 -9.05 -2.61
N GLN A 123 -11.31 -9.93 -2.37
CA GLN A 123 -11.40 -11.24 -3.01
C GLN A 123 -12.42 -11.19 -4.15
N THR A 124 -12.05 -11.81 -5.27
CA THR A 124 -12.89 -11.88 -6.48
C THR A 124 -13.39 -13.30 -6.74
N ALA A 125 -14.58 -13.42 -7.33
CA ALA A 125 -15.24 -14.71 -7.57
C ALA A 125 -14.52 -15.64 -8.53
N TRP A 126 -13.79 -15.11 -9.53
CA TRP A 126 -13.35 -15.86 -10.70
C TRP A 126 -11.85 -15.99 -10.85
N SER A 127 -11.07 -15.22 -10.12
CA SER A 127 -9.61 -15.28 -10.17
C SER A 127 -9.02 -15.46 -8.77
N LYS A 128 -7.92 -16.21 -8.69
CA LYS A 128 -7.07 -16.26 -7.48
C LYS A 128 -6.42 -14.89 -7.16
N THR A 129 -6.76 -13.86 -7.91
CA THR A 129 -6.22 -12.50 -7.75
C THR A 129 -6.92 -11.84 -6.58
N THR A 130 -6.25 -11.83 -5.44
CA THR A 130 -6.63 -11.00 -4.31
C THR A 130 -5.91 -9.67 -4.45
N LEU A 131 -6.65 -8.58 -4.62
CA LEU A 131 -6.12 -7.23 -4.45
C LEU A 131 -5.80 -7.05 -2.97
N ARG A 132 -4.55 -6.82 -2.65
CA ARG A 132 -4.08 -6.68 -1.27
C ARG A 132 -3.36 -5.36 -1.08
N MET A 133 -3.90 -4.50 -0.25
CA MET A 133 -3.28 -3.26 0.17
C MET A 133 -2.76 -3.37 1.59
N ASP A 134 -1.44 -3.37 1.75
CA ASP A 134 -0.79 -3.27 3.06
C ASP A 134 -0.73 -1.79 3.50
N PHE A 135 -0.79 -1.55 4.82
CA PHE A 135 -0.78 -0.21 5.42
C PHE A 135 -1.92 0.70 4.96
N CYS A 136 -3.12 0.16 4.79
CA CYS A 136 -4.31 0.95 4.48
C CYS A 136 -4.73 1.76 5.72
N PRO A 137 -4.92 3.09 5.61
CA PRO A 137 -5.46 3.90 6.70
C PRO A 137 -6.94 3.62 6.88
N ASP A 138 -7.40 3.63 8.13
CA ASP A 138 -8.80 3.48 8.52
C ASP A 138 -9.58 2.44 7.70
N VAL A 139 -9.09 1.20 7.75
CA VAL A 139 -9.60 0.10 6.91
C VAL A 139 -11.09 -0.15 7.12
N MET A 140 -11.61 0.09 8.33
CA MET A 140 -13.04 -0.06 8.63
C MET A 140 -13.90 0.87 7.79
N GLN A 141 -13.55 2.14 7.70
CA GLN A 141 -14.27 3.11 6.88
C GLN A 141 -14.03 2.85 5.38
N THR A 142 -12.79 2.53 5.01
CA THR A 142 -12.42 2.24 3.63
C THR A 142 -13.16 1.02 3.10
N SER A 143 -13.22 -0.09 3.86
CA SER A 143 -13.95 -1.29 3.46
C SER A 143 -15.46 -1.03 3.33
N ARG A 144 -16.06 -0.28 4.28
CA ARG A 144 -17.47 0.10 4.20
C ARG A 144 -17.77 0.95 2.97
N LYS A 145 -16.91 1.93 2.66
CA LYS A 145 -17.07 2.76 1.45
C LYS A 145 -17.00 1.93 0.18
N ILE A 146 -16.05 0.98 0.10
CA ILE A 146 -15.93 0.08 -1.05
C ILE A 146 -17.17 -0.80 -1.17
N LEU A 147 -17.66 -1.39 -0.07
CA LEU A 147 -18.88 -2.21 -0.07
C LEU A 147 -20.09 -1.41 -0.50
N ASN A 148 -20.27 -0.19 0.00
CA ASN A 148 -21.38 0.68 -0.41
C ASN A 148 -21.34 0.98 -1.92
N VAL A 149 -20.13 1.20 -2.49
CA VAL A 149 -19.99 1.40 -3.95
C VAL A 149 -20.36 0.12 -4.71
N VAL A 150 -19.96 -1.05 -4.21
CA VAL A 150 -20.31 -2.34 -4.82
C VAL A 150 -21.82 -2.60 -4.77
N ASP A 151 -22.45 -2.32 -3.65
CA ASP A 151 -23.90 -2.51 -3.46
C ASP A 151 -24.68 -1.54 -4.37
N ASN A 152 -24.34 -0.26 -4.39
CA ASN A 152 -24.96 0.71 -5.30
C ASN A 152 -24.82 0.29 -6.77
N TYR A 153 -23.64 -0.21 -7.16
CA TYR A 153 -23.43 -0.71 -8.52
C TYR A 153 -24.33 -1.91 -8.86
N ARG A 154 -24.51 -2.84 -7.90
CA ARG A 154 -25.41 -4.00 -8.07
C ARG A 154 -26.85 -3.58 -8.18
N ASP A 155 -27.29 -2.63 -7.36
CA ASP A 155 -28.66 -2.14 -7.37
C ASP A 155 -28.97 -1.41 -8.69
N GLU A 156 -28.08 -0.54 -9.17
CA GLU A 156 -28.25 0.10 -10.47
C GLU A 156 -28.32 -0.90 -11.64
N LYS A 157 -27.53 -1.98 -11.55
CA LYS A 157 -27.55 -3.01 -12.57
C LYS A 157 -28.83 -3.82 -12.54
N ASN A 158 -29.30 -4.21 -11.35
CA ASN A 158 -30.56 -4.94 -11.16
C ASN A 158 -31.75 -4.14 -11.66
N LEU A 159 -31.78 -2.81 -11.40
CA LEU A 159 -32.83 -1.90 -11.90
C LEU A 159 -32.82 -1.79 -13.42
N LYS A 160 -31.65 -1.88 -14.06
CA LYS A 160 -31.57 -1.87 -15.54
C LYS A 160 -31.96 -3.21 -16.18
N GLU A 161 -31.74 -4.32 -15.48
CA GLU A 161 -32.12 -5.66 -15.96
C GLU A 161 -33.60 -5.99 -15.69
N ASN A 162 -34.23 -5.40 -14.67
CA ASN A 162 -35.64 -5.57 -14.32
C ASN A 162 -36.33 -4.21 -14.10
N PRO A 163 -36.72 -3.50 -15.19
CA PRO A 163 -37.33 -2.17 -15.07
C PRO A 163 -38.80 -2.16 -14.58
N GLU A 164 -39.37 -3.31 -14.18
CA GLU A 164 -40.80 -3.45 -13.80
C GLU A 164 -41.06 -3.43 -12.27
N TYR A 165 -40.21 -2.82 -11.45
CA TYR A 165 -40.53 -2.58 -10.04
C TYR A 165 -40.38 -1.11 -9.69
#